data_bfc392b19f45f841f9595a75887c05ee
#
_entry.id   bfc392b19f45f841f9595a75887c05ee
#
_cell.length_a   1.000
_cell.length_b   1.000
_cell.length_c   1.000
_cell.angle_alpha   90.00
_cell.angle_beta   90.00
_cell.angle_gamma   90.00
#
_symmetry.space_group_name_H-M   'P 1'
#
loop_
_entity.id
_entity.type
_entity.pdbx_description
1 polymer ?
#
loop_
_entity_poly.entity_id
_entity_poly.type
_entity_poly.pdbx_seq_one_letter_code
_entity_poly.pdbx_strand_id
1 'polypeptide(L)'
;LIHSGDDAAKADLLPGIAAGETIATLAFTEDNGRWDEEGLTATATADGDAWKLNGSKSYVLDGHTASLIIVAARTAAGVSLFAVDGDATGLTRTALSTMDQTRKQARLEYSDVSGTLIGTEGKGWDVLSRVLDLAAVALAAEQVGGGQEVLESAVQYAKDRVQFGRPIGSFQAIKHKCADMLLEVESAKSAAYYAGWCAAELNEELPSVASLAKAYCSEAYFHAAAENIQIHGGIGFTWEHPAHLYFKRAKSSELL
;
A
#
# COMPACT_ATOMS: atom_id res chain seq x y z
N LEU A 1 -9.92 10.83 5.87
CA LEU A 1 -10.60 11.62 6.90
C LEU A 1 -9.90 12.96 7.15
N ILE A 2 -8.60 12.98 7.48
CA ILE A 2 -7.88 14.22 7.85
C ILE A 2 -8.01 15.32 6.77
N HIS A 3 -7.94 14.95 5.50
CA HIS A 3 -7.99 15.88 4.36
C HIS A 3 -9.41 16.11 3.80
N SER A 4 -10.46 15.53 4.40
CA SER A 4 -11.83 15.63 3.88
C SER A 4 -12.49 17.00 4.07
N GLY A 5 -11.96 17.83 4.96
CA GLY A 5 -12.61 19.07 5.37
C GLY A 5 -13.86 18.87 6.26
N ASP A 6 -14.15 17.63 6.66
CA ASP A 6 -15.34 17.26 7.44
C ASP A 6 -14.95 17.07 8.91
N ASP A 7 -15.13 18.12 9.70
CA ASP A 7 -14.74 18.08 11.12
C ASP A 7 -15.67 17.18 11.96
N ALA A 8 -16.92 16.99 11.53
CA ALA A 8 -17.84 16.07 12.21
C ALA A 8 -17.39 14.61 12.00
N ALA A 9 -17.10 14.22 10.75
CA ALA A 9 -16.57 12.88 10.45
C ALA A 9 -15.23 12.62 11.12
N LYS A 10 -14.35 13.63 11.23
CA LYS A 10 -13.08 13.50 11.97
C LYS A 10 -13.31 13.23 13.46
N ALA A 11 -14.19 14.01 14.09
CA ALA A 11 -14.48 13.90 15.51
C ALA A 11 -15.12 12.55 15.87
N ASP A 12 -15.94 12.00 14.98
CA ASP A 12 -16.62 10.73 15.16
C ASP A 12 -15.70 9.53 14.91
N LEU A 13 -14.97 9.51 13.80
CA LEU A 13 -14.28 8.32 13.30
C LEU A 13 -12.80 8.21 13.72
N LEU A 14 -12.07 9.33 13.84
CA LEU A 14 -10.64 9.28 14.14
C LEU A 14 -10.29 8.76 15.55
N PRO A 15 -11.05 9.05 16.62
CA PRO A 15 -10.70 8.55 17.95
C PRO A 15 -10.64 7.02 18.04
N GLY A 16 -11.61 6.33 17.47
CA GLY A 16 -11.64 4.86 17.45
C GLY A 16 -10.48 4.26 16.64
N ILE A 17 -10.12 4.89 15.52
CA ILE A 17 -8.96 4.50 14.71
C ILE A 17 -7.66 4.72 15.50
N ALA A 18 -7.50 5.87 16.13
CA ALA A 18 -6.30 6.20 16.90
C ALA A 18 -6.13 5.31 18.15
N ALA A 19 -7.23 4.91 18.76
CA ALA A 19 -7.23 3.98 19.91
C ALA A 19 -6.98 2.52 19.49
N GLY A 20 -7.04 2.19 18.20
CA GLY A 20 -6.94 0.82 17.68
C GLY A 20 -8.21 -0.02 17.90
N GLU A 21 -9.32 0.62 18.25
CA GLU A 21 -10.64 -0.01 18.43
C GLU A 21 -11.35 -0.22 17.10
N THR A 22 -11.06 0.64 16.11
CA THR A 22 -11.64 0.61 14.76
C THR A 22 -10.58 0.27 13.73
N ILE A 23 -10.74 -0.87 13.05
CA ILE A 23 -9.95 -1.21 11.87
C ILE A 23 -10.59 -0.53 10.67
N ALA A 24 -9.91 0.46 10.11
CA ALA A 24 -10.39 1.22 8.96
C ALA A 24 -9.61 0.89 7.69
N THR A 25 -10.29 0.89 6.54
CA THR A 25 -9.65 0.72 5.23
C THR A 25 -10.22 1.69 4.20
N LEU A 26 -9.49 1.82 3.07
CA LEU A 26 -9.89 2.62 1.91
C LEU A 26 -10.19 1.70 0.72
N ALA A 27 -11.39 1.80 0.17
CA ALA A 27 -11.87 1.02 -0.96
C ALA A 27 -12.07 1.92 -2.18
N PHE A 28 -11.10 1.94 -3.11
CA PHE A 28 -11.17 2.77 -4.32
C PHE A 28 -10.90 1.99 -5.60
N THR A 29 -9.97 1.04 -5.63
CA THR A 29 -9.63 0.25 -6.82
C THR A 29 -10.80 -0.63 -7.25
N GLU A 30 -11.05 -0.70 -8.57
CA GLU A 30 -12.09 -1.55 -9.17
C GLU A 30 -11.48 -2.60 -10.11
N ASP A 31 -12.30 -3.47 -10.68
CA ASP A 31 -11.86 -4.59 -11.52
C ASP A 31 -11.08 -4.17 -12.77
N ASN A 32 -11.27 -2.92 -13.23
CA ASN A 32 -10.52 -2.35 -14.34
C ASN A 32 -9.05 -2.04 -14.01
N GLY A 33 -8.67 -2.04 -12.72
CA GLY A 33 -7.32 -1.80 -12.24
C GLY A 33 -6.81 -0.36 -12.42
N ARG A 34 -7.67 0.59 -12.79
CA ARG A 34 -7.29 2.01 -12.96
C ARG A 34 -7.22 2.72 -11.62
N TRP A 35 -6.27 3.66 -11.52
CA TRP A 35 -6.03 4.49 -10.34
C TRP A 35 -6.27 5.97 -10.63
N ASP A 36 -7.19 6.26 -11.53
CA ASP A 36 -7.64 7.61 -11.90
C ASP A 36 -9.15 7.79 -11.64
N GLU A 37 -9.61 9.02 -11.71
CA GLU A 37 -11.01 9.35 -11.46
C GLU A 37 -11.97 8.63 -12.41
N GLU A 38 -11.59 8.47 -13.69
CA GLU A 38 -12.44 7.82 -14.69
C GLU A 38 -12.59 6.32 -14.45
N GLY A 39 -11.63 5.69 -13.75
CA GLY A 39 -11.67 4.29 -13.37
C GLY A 39 -12.70 3.96 -12.30
N LEU A 40 -13.25 4.98 -11.60
CA LEU A 40 -14.25 4.79 -10.55
C LEU A 40 -15.65 4.73 -11.14
N THR A 41 -16.27 3.55 -11.14
CA THR A 41 -17.58 3.26 -11.73
C THR A 41 -18.65 2.89 -10.69
N ALA A 42 -18.27 2.47 -9.48
CA ALA A 42 -19.20 2.26 -8.38
C ALA A 42 -19.99 3.55 -8.10
N THR A 43 -21.29 3.42 -7.87
CA THR A 43 -22.23 4.53 -7.77
C THR A 43 -22.76 4.71 -6.36
N ALA A 44 -23.12 5.96 -6.03
CA ALA A 44 -23.86 6.30 -4.83
C ALA A 44 -25.05 7.20 -5.19
N THR A 45 -26.23 6.86 -4.70
CA THR A 45 -27.47 7.61 -4.89
C THR A 45 -28.05 8.05 -3.54
N ALA A 46 -28.54 9.28 -3.46
CA ALA A 46 -29.13 9.80 -2.23
C ALA A 46 -30.41 9.03 -1.85
N ASP A 47 -30.55 8.70 -0.58
CA ASP A 47 -31.72 8.04 0.01
C ASP A 47 -32.05 8.71 1.36
N GLY A 48 -32.79 9.80 1.33
CA GLY A 48 -33.03 10.65 2.50
C GLY A 48 -31.75 11.31 2.98
N ASP A 49 -31.39 11.09 4.24
CA ASP A 49 -30.15 11.61 4.85
C ASP A 49 -28.95 10.67 4.65
N ALA A 50 -29.18 9.51 4.04
CA ALA A 50 -28.14 8.51 3.75
C ALA A 50 -27.89 8.36 2.25
N TRP A 51 -26.93 7.51 1.89
CA TRP A 51 -26.62 7.17 0.51
C TRP A 51 -26.68 5.66 0.30
N LYS A 52 -27.10 5.23 -0.86
CA LYS A 52 -27.09 3.83 -1.32
C LYS A 52 -25.96 3.61 -2.30
N LEU A 53 -25.02 2.73 -1.92
CA LEU A 53 -23.85 2.39 -2.71
C LEU A 53 -24.09 1.10 -3.49
N ASN A 54 -23.70 1.09 -4.77
CA ASN A 54 -23.77 -0.06 -5.67
C ASN A 54 -22.49 -0.19 -6.48
N GLY A 55 -22.01 -1.43 -6.68
CA GLY A 55 -20.80 -1.73 -7.44
C GLY A 55 -19.85 -2.67 -6.72
N SER A 56 -18.57 -2.64 -7.09
CA SER A 56 -17.55 -3.48 -6.44
C SER A 56 -16.22 -2.75 -6.30
N LYS A 57 -15.44 -3.15 -5.28
CA LYS A 57 -14.06 -2.73 -5.08
C LYS A 57 -13.18 -3.94 -4.95
N SER A 58 -12.02 -3.91 -5.59
CA SER A 58 -11.07 -5.01 -5.63
C SER A 58 -9.75 -4.63 -4.96
N TYR A 59 -9.04 -5.63 -4.47
CA TYR A 59 -7.74 -5.49 -3.82
C TYR A 59 -7.75 -4.56 -2.59
N VAL A 60 -8.88 -4.49 -1.89
CA VAL A 60 -9.02 -3.65 -0.70
C VAL A 60 -8.21 -4.24 0.45
N LEU A 61 -7.22 -3.49 0.92
CA LEU A 61 -6.35 -3.91 2.03
C LEU A 61 -7.20 -4.15 3.29
N ASP A 62 -7.05 -5.34 3.88
CA ASP A 62 -7.80 -5.80 5.07
C ASP A 62 -9.33 -5.62 4.97
N GLY A 63 -9.88 -5.50 3.76
CA GLY A 63 -11.31 -5.26 3.54
C GLY A 63 -12.23 -6.34 4.11
N HIS A 64 -11.73 -7.56 4.36
CA HIS A 64 -12.51 -8.64 4.98
C HIS A 64 -12.59 -8.55 6.50
N THR A 65 -11.75 -7.74 7.15
CA THR A 65 -11.69 -7.56 8.61
C THR A 65 -12.01 -6.15 9.08
N ALA A 66 -11.96 -5.17 8.17
CA ALA A 66 -12.24 -3.77 8.51
C ALA A 66 -13.66 -3.59 9.06
N SER A 67 -13.80 -2.86 10.16
CA SER A 67 -15.07 -2.43 10.73
C SER A 67 -15.57 -1.11 10.15
N LEU A 68 -14.65 -0.30 9.59
CA LEU A 68 -14.95 0.94 8.87
C LEU A 68 -14.33 0.89 7.48
N ILE A 69 -15.12 1.13 6.46
CA ILE A 69 -14.66 1.16 5.06
C ILE A 69 -14.94 2.54 4.48
N ILE A 70 -13.90 3.27 4.10
CA ILE A 70 -14.05 4.51 3.34
C ILE A 70 -14.12 4.14 1.86
N VAL A 71 -15.26 4.39 1.24
CA VAL A 71 -15.55 3.97 -0.14
C VAL A 71 -15.57 5.18 -1.05
N ALA A 72 -14.81 5.13 -2.14
CA ALA A 72 -14.92 6.10 -3.23
C ALA A 72 -16.00 5.64 -4.21
N ALA A 73 -17.04 6.44 -4.42
CA ALA A 73 -18.12 6.14 -5.35
C ALA A 73 -18.57 7.41 -6.08
N ARG A 74 -19.20 7.23 -7.24
CA ARG A 74 -19.65 8.33 -8.12
C ARG A 74 -21.08 8.70 -7.81
N THR A 75 -21.31 9.99 -7.57
CA THR A 75 -22.64 10.60 -7.52
C THR A 75 -22.93 11.39 -8.80
N ALA A 76 -24.07 12.03 -8.87
CA ALA A 76 -24.40 12.97 -9.96
C ALA A 76 -23.44 14.19 -10.01
N ALA A 77 -22.85 14.57 -8.87
CA ALA A 77 -21.92 15.70 -8.76
C ALA A 77 -20.44 15.32 -9.02
N GLY A 78 -20.12 14.00 -9.09
CA GLY A 78 -18.76 13.51 -9.28
C GLY A 78 -18.36 12.47 -8.22
N VAL A 79 -17.06 12.16 -8.15
CA VAL A 79 -16.54 11.22 -7.15
C VAL A 79 -16.68 11.80 -5.75
N SER A 80 -17.20 10.97 -4.84
CA SER A 80 -17.45 11.32 -3.45
C SER A 80 -16.94 10.19 -2.54
N LEU A 81 -16.71 10.49 -1.26
CA LEU A 81 -16.24 9.53 -0.26
C LEU A 81 -17.34 9.21 0.73
N PHE A 82 -17.47 7.95 1.10
CA PHE A 82 -18.51 7.47 2.01
C PHE A 82 -17.92 6.60 3.12
N ALA A 83 -18.37 6.81 4.35
CA ALA A 83 -18.16 5.89 5.46
C ALA A 83 -19.21 4.79 5.38
N VAL A 84 -18.76 3.54 5.39
CA VAL A 84 -19.58 2.33 5.37
C VAL A 84 -19.17 1.45 6.53
N ASP A 85 -20.16 0.93 7.27
CA ASP A 85 -19.93 -0.07 8.31
C ASP A 85 -19.52 -1.40 7.67
N GLY A 86 -18.50 -2.05 8.25
CA GLY A 86 -18.02 -3.35 7.77
C GLY A 86 -19.08 -4.45 7.82
N ASP A 87 -20.11 -4.33 8.66
CA ASP A 87 -21.21 -5.28 8.76
C ASP A 87 -22.52 -4.76 8.12
N ALA A 88 -22.42 -3.72 7.26
CA ALA A 88 -23.60 -3.15 6.60
C ALA A 88 -24.37 -4.18 5.77
N THR A 89 -25.69 -4.13 5.85
CA THR A 89 -26.56 -4.98 5.02
C THR A 89 -26.34 -4.69 3.53
N GLY A 90 -26.22 -5.72 2.72
CA GLY A 90 -25.94 -5.61 1.27
C GLY A 90 -24.46 -5.59 0.93
N LEU A 91 -23.55 -5.56 1.91
CA LEU A 91 -22.10 -5.67 1.71
C LEU A 91 -21.67 -7.14 1.72
N THR A 92 -21.03 -7.59 0.64
CA THR A 92 -20.37 -8.90 0.56
C THR A 92 -18.86 -8.70 0.56
N ARG A 93 -18.14 -9.44 1.42
CA ARG A 93 -16.68 -9.35 1.57
C ARG A 93 -16.04 -10.70 1.28
N THR A 94 -15.20 -10.77 0.28
CA THR A 94 -14.48 -12.00 -0.12
C THR A 94 -12.98 -11.80 0.01
N ALA A 95 -12.34 -12.55 0.91
CA ALA A 95 -10.89 -12.54 1.04
C ALA A 95 -10.23 -13.09 -0.23
N LEU A 96 -9.20 -12.41 -0.74
CA LEU A 96 -8.46 -12.83 -1.91
C LEU A 96 -7.24 -13.68 -1.51
N SER A 97 -6.96 -14.71 -2.30
CA SER A 97 -5.73 -15.47 -2.19
C SER A 97 -4.61 -14.69 -2.87
N THR A 98 -3.71 -14.11 -2.09
CA THR A 98 -2.62 -13.28 -2.57
C THR A 98 -1.27 -13.97 -2.41
N MET A 99 -0.29 -13.61 -3.23
CA MET A 99 1.07 -14.11 -3.12
C MET A 99 1.73 -13.69 -1.81
N ASP A 100 1.52 -12.45 -1.39
CA ASP A 100 1.97 -11.93 -0.09
C ASP A 100 0.89 -12.18 0.97
N GLN A 101 1.09 -13.20 1.78
CA GLN A 101 0.18 -13.56 2.88
C GLN A 101 0.25 -12.57 4.06
N THR A 102 1.23 -11.70 4.10
CA THR A 102 1.42 -10.69 5.14
C THR A 102 0.66 -9.38 4.85
N ARG A 103 0.12 -9.22 3.62
CA ARG A 103 -0.74 -8.10 3.20
C ARG A 103 -2.02 -8.66 2.61
N LYS A 104 -3.02 -8.82 3.45
CA LYS A 104 -4.30 -9.40 3.07
C LYS A 104 -5.13 -8.41 2.27
N GLN A 105 -5.84 -8.91 1.27
CA GLN A 105 -6.70 -8.12 0.41
C GLN A 105 -8.06 -8.79 0.26
N ALA A 106 -9.08 -8.00 -0.07
CA ALA A 106 -10.44 -8.47 -0.28
C ALA A 106 -11.08 -7.84 -1.51
N ARG A 107 -12.06 -8.53 -2.07
CA ARG A 107 -13.08 -7.98 -2.96
C ARG A 107 -14.29 -7.64 -2.13
N LEU A 108 -14.84 -6.46 -2.34
CA LEU A 108 -16.05 -5.94 -1.70
C LEU A 108 -17.11 -5.69 -2.76
N GLU A 109 -18.33 -6.18 -2.55
CA GLU A 109 -19.47 -5.98 -3.43
C GLU A 109 -20.58 -5.29 -2.66
N TYR A 110 -21.12 -4.24 -3.26
CA TYR A 110 -22.11 -3.34 -2.67
C TYR A 110 -23.44 -3.48 -3.44
N SER A 111 -24.50 -3.85 -2.74
CA SER A 111 -25.86 -3.90 -3.28
C SER A 111 -26.78 -3.10 -2.35
N ASP A 112 -27.08 -1.87 -2.73
CA ASP A 112 -27.85 -0.89 -1.94
C ASP A 112 -27.32 -0.71 -0.51
N VAL A 113 -25.99 -0.74 -0.35
CA VAL A 113 -25.33 -0.58 0.95
C VAL A 113 -25.46 0.85 1.42
N SER A 114 -25.91 1.01 2.66
CA SER A 114 -26.04 2.35 3.28
C SER A 114 -24.65 2.91 3.63
N GLY A 115 -24.45 4.18 3.27
CA GLY A 115 -23.22 4.90 3.59
C GLY A 115 -23.51 6.36 3.97
N THR A 116 -22.58 6.94 4.74
CA THR A 116 -22.60 8.36 5.14
C THR A 116 -21.58 9.12 4.32
N LEU A 117 -21.99 10.21 3.68
CA LEU A 117 -21.07 11.07 2.93
C LEU A 117 -20.02 11.67 3.85
N ILE A 118 -18.77 11.68 3.40
CA ILE A 118 -17.64 12.33 4.07
C ILE A 118 -17.21 13.52 3.23
N GLY A 119 -17.22 14.70 3.82
CA GLY A 119 -16.85 15.95 3.15
C GLY A 119 -17.94 16.45 2.22
N THR A 120 -17.55 16.96 1.06
CA THR A 120 -18.46 17.57 0.09
C THR A 120 -18.71 16.65 -1.09
N GLU A 121 -19.97 16.47 -1.49
CA GLU A 121 -20.35 15.72 -2.69
C GLU A 121 -19.61 16.21 -3.92
N GLY A 122 -19.09 15.29 -4.75
CA GLY A 122 -18.34 15.58 -5.97
C GLY A 122 -16.89 16.06 -5.74
N LYS A 123 -16.42 16.14 -4.47
CA LYS A 123 -15.05 16.57 -4.14
C LYS A 123 -14.17 15.44 -3.60
N GLY A 124 -14.64 14.21 -3.69
CA GLY A 124 -13.91 13.05 -3.19
C GLY A 124 -12.62 12.76 -3.92
N TRP A 125 -12.55 13.05 -5.24
CA TRP A 125 -11.32 12.82 -6.01
C TRP A 125 -10.17 13.74 -5.58
N ASP A 126 -10.44 15.01 -5.32
CA ASP A 126 -9.42 15.95 -4.85
C ASP A 126 -8.76 15.47 -3.54
N VAL A 127 -9.59 14.91 -2.64
CA VAL A 127 -9.12 14.34 -1.37
C VAL A 127 -8.39 13.02 -1.60
N LEU A 128 -8.95 12.13 -2.41
CA LEU A 128 -8.39 10.80 -2.69
C LEU A 128 -7.03 10.89 -3.38
N SER A 129 -6.89 11.73 -4.41
CA SER A 129 -5.62 11.95 -5.12
C SER A 129 -4.51 12.32 -4.16
N ARG A 130 -4.76 13.28 -3.27
CA ARG A 130 -3.80 13.68 -2.24
C ARG A 130 -3.45 12.53 -1.27
N VAL A 131 -4.46 11.74 -0.87
CA VAL A 131 -4.25 10.58 0.00
C VAL A 131 -3.40 9.51 -0.69
N LEU A 132 -3.57 9.32 -2.00
CA LEU A 132 -2.76 8.39 -2.78
C LEU A 132 -1.29 8.83 -2.87
N ASP A 133 -1.01 10.13 -3.04
CA ASP A 133 0.37 10.65 -2.98
C ASP A 133 1.02 10.37 -1.63
N LEU A 134 0.31 10.64 -0.53
CA LEU A 134 0.80 10.37 0.83
C LEU A 134 0.99 8.87 1.08
N ALA A 135 0.10 8.03 0.56
CA ALA A 135 0.22 6.57 0.63
C ALA A 135 1.43 6.06 -0.15
N ALA A 136 1.72 6.63 -1.32
CA ALA A 136 2.90 6.30 -2.11
C ALA A 136 4.19 6.64 -1.36
N VAL A 137 4.25 7.80 -0.67
CA VAL A 137 5.38 8.17 0.19
C VAL A 137 5.56 7.19 1.36
N ALA A 138 4.47 6.83 2.04
CA ALA A 138 4.51 5.86 3.14
C ALA A 138 4.96 4.48 2.66
N LEU A 139 4.49 4.06 1.48
CA LEU A 139 4.88 2.80 0.86
C LEU A 139 6.36 2.80 0.43
N ALA A 140 6.86 3.93 -0.10
CA ALA A 140 8.29 4.09 -0.42
C ALA A 140 9.16 3.94 0.85
N ALA A 141 8.73 4.50 1.98
CA ALA A 141 9.42 4.34 3.26
C ALA A 141 9.43 2.87 3.75
N GLU A 142 8.31 2.15 3.62
CA GLU A 142 8.24 0.71 3.90
C GLU A 142 9.23 -0.07 3.01
N GLN A 143 9.28 0.24 1.72
CA GLN A 143 10.14 -0.42 0.76
C GLN A 143 11.63 -0.20 1.06
N VAL A 144 12.01 0.99 1.49
CA VAL A 144 13.38 1.29 1.94
C VAL A 144 13.74 0.44 3.16
N GLY A 145 12.84 0.33 4.15
CA GLY A 145 13.06 -0.52 5.33
C GLY A 145 13.25 -1.99 4.96
N GLY A 146 12.39 -2.50 4.07
CA GLY A 146 12.51 -3.87 3.55
C GLY A 146 13.79 -4.09 2.73
N GLY A 147 14.17 -3.12 1.90
CA GLY A 147 15.42 -3.15 1.11
C GLY A 147 16.66 -3.18 2.00
N GLN A 148 16.69 -2.38 3.05
CA GLN A 148 17.77 -2.35 4.03
C GLN A 148 17.92 -3.72 4.74
N GLU A 149 16.83 -4.29 5.21
CA GLU A 149 16.84 -5.57 5.91
C GLU A 149 17.36 -6.71 5.03
N VAL A 150 16.91 -6.79 3.77
CA VAL A 150 17.38 -7.87 2.88
C VAL A 150 18.84 -7.68 2.45
N LEU A 151 19.32 -6.45 2.33
CA LEU A 151 20.73 -6.15 2.10
C LEU A 151 21.59 -6.63 3.29
N GLU A 152 21.20 -6.28 4.51
CA GLU A 152 21.92 -6.67 5.72
C GLU A 152 21.94 -8.20 5.90
N SER A 153 20.79 -8.85 5.66
CA SER A 153 20.66 -10.32 5.69
C SER A 153 21.59 -10.99 4.67
N ALA A 154 21.62 -10.49 3.42
CA ALA A 154 22.48 -11.02 2.37
C ALA A 154 23.97 -10.85 2.70
N VAL A 155 24.36 -9.68 3.20
CA VAL A 155 25.76 -9.38 3.59
C VAL A 155 26.18 -10.26 4.77
N GLN A 156 25.32 -10.44 5.77
CA GLN A 156 25.63 -11.27 6.93
C GLN A 156 25.79 -12.75 6.51
N TYR A 157 24.85 -13.26 5.71
CA TYR A 157 24.98 -14.62 5.17
C TYR A 157 26.25 -14.80 4.34
N ALA A 158 26.61 -13.83 3.54
CA ALA A 158 27.83 -13.87 2.72
C ALA A 158 29.11 -13.91 3.57
N LYS A 159 29.11 -13.33 4.78
CA LYS A 159 30.23 -13.41 5.75
C LYS A 159 30.29 -14.78 6.44
N ASP A 160 29.15 -15.38 6.74
CA ASP A 160 29.05 -16.58 7.58
C ASP A 160 29.11 -17.89 6.77
N ARG A 161 28.55 -17.88 5.56
CA ARG A 161 28.46 -19.09 4.74
C ARG A 161 29.81 -19.42 4.09
N VAL A 162 30.34 -20.59 4.42
CA VAL A 162 31.60 -21.10 3.86
C VAL A 162 31.31 -22.08 2.71
N GLN A 163 31.93 -21.84 1.56
CA GLN A 163 32.00 -22.76 0.42
C GLN A 163 33.39 -22.65 -0.25
N PHE A 164 33.88 -23.75 -0.79
CA PHE A 164 35.24 -23.82 -1.39
C PHE A 164 36.34 -23.38 -0.41
N GLY A 165 36.18 -23.68 0.87
CA GLY A 165 37.17 -23.42 1.92
C GLY A 165 37.24 -21.97 2.41
N ARG A 166 36.29 -21.08 2.01
CA ARG A 166 36.25 -19.66 2.45
C ARG A 166 34.83 -19.10 2.46
N PRO A 167 34.58 -18.00 3.18
CA PRO A 167 33.28 -17.32 3.14
C PRO A 167 32.90 -16.93 1.69
N ILE A 168 31.61 -17.10 1.34
CA ILE A 168 31.14 -16.79 -0.02
C ILE A 168 31.29 -15.31 -0.36
N GLY A 169 31.21 -14.42 0.63
CA GLY A 169 31.47 -12.99 0.46
C GLY A 169 32.90 -12.64 0.05
N SER A 170 33.84 -13.59 0.11
CA SER A 170 35.20 -13.39 -0.44
C SER A 170 35.26 -13.43 -1.98
N PHE A 171 34.21 -13.96 -2.65
CA PHE A 171 34.13 -14.00 -4.11
C PHE A 171 33.62 -12.68 -4.67
N GLN A 172 34.27 -12.19 -5.74
CA GLN A 172 33.90 -10.89 -6.34
C GLN A 172 32.45 -10.84 -6.81
N ALA A 173 31.92 -11.92 -7.38
CA ALA A 173 30.54 -11.97 -7.83
C ALA A 173 29.54 -11.62 -6.72
N ILE A 174 29.76 -12.12 -5.50
CA ILE A 174 28.90 -11.83 -4.33
C ILE A 174 29.14 -10.39 -3.83
N LYS A 175 30.40 -9.94 -3.79
CA LYS A 175 30.72 -8.57 -3.39
C LYS A 175 30.06 -7.52 -4.30
N HIS A 176 30.10 -7.76 -5.61
CA HIS A 176 29.51 -6.83 -6.57
C HIS A 176 27.99 -6.76 -6.40
N LYS A 177 27.31 -7.90 -6.25
CA LYS A 177 25.87 -7.94 -5.95
C LYS A 177 25.52 -7.13 -4.68
N CYS A 178 26.26 -7.34 -3.59
CA CYS A 178 26.04 -6.57 -2.36
C CYS A 178 26.34 -5.06 -2.54
N ALA A 179 27.32 -4.70 -3.38
CA ALA A 179 27.65 -3.31 -3.67
C ALA A 179 26.55 -2.63 -4.51
N ASP A 180 26.01 -3.34 -5.50
CA ASP A 180 24.91 -2.85 -6.34
C ASP A 180 23.63 -2.67 -5.50
N MET A 181 23.29 -3.67 -4.66
CA MET A 181 22.18 -3.57 -3.70
C MET A 181 22.34 -2.36 -2.77
N LEU A 182 23.55 -2.13 -2.23
CA LEU A 182 23.83 -0.99 -1.35
C LEU A 182 23.58 0.33 -2.07
N LEU A 183 24.07 0.48 -3.29
CA LEU A 183 23.88 1.70 -4.09
C LEU A 183 22.39 1.99 -4.31
N GLU A 184 21.62 0.98 -4.69
CA GLU A 184 20.19 1.11 -4.95
C GLU A 184 19.40 1.44 -3.68
N VAL A 185 19.67 0.74 -2.56
CA VAL A 185 18.99 0.97 -1.29
C VAL A 185 19.30 2.36 -0.72
N GLU A 186 20.55 2.83 -0.77
CA GLU A 186 20.90 4.17 -0.30
C GLU A 186 20.32 5.29 -1.20
N SER A 187 20.22 5.05 -2.52
CA SER A 187 19.55 5.97 -3.43
C SER A 187 18.04 6.01 -3.18
N ALA A 188 17.41 4.84 -2.98
CA ALA A 188 15.99 4.73 -2.61
C ALA A 188 15.68 5.45 -1.29
N LYS A 189 16.56 5.30 -0.30
CA LYS A 189 16.46 5.99 0.99
C LYS A 189 16.48 7.51 0.84
N SER A 190 17.38 8.02 -0.01
CA SER A 190 17.46 9.46 -0.30
C SER A 190 16.15 9.97 -0.95
N ALA A 191 15.60 9.23 -1.92
CA ALA A 191 14.34 9.57 -2.58
C ALA A 191 13.15 9.54 -1.59
N ALA A 192 13.07 8.50 -0.75
CA ALA A 192 11.99 8.38 0.25
C ALA A 192 12.06 9.48 1.32
N TYR A 193 13.25 9.86 1.79
CA TYR A 193 13.40 10.96 2.75
C TYR A 193 12.97 12.30 2.14
N TYR A 194 13.35 12.56 0.89
CA TYR A 194 12.92 13.79 0.22
C TYR A 194 11.39 13.81 0.01
N ALA A 195 10.80 12.70 -0.41
CA ALA A 195 9.35 12.56 -0.53
C ALA A 195 8.64 12.74 0.81
N GLY A 196 9.21 12.19 1.90
CA GLY A 196 8.71 12.39 3.26
C GLY A 196 8.74 13.85 3.70
N TRP A 197 9.80 14.58 3.36
CA TRP A 197 9.88 16.02 3.60
C TRP A 197 8.82 16.79 2.80
N CYS A 198 8.66 16.51 1.49
CA CYS A 198 7.62 17.11 0.67
C CYS A 198 6.21 16.86 1.23
N ALA A 199 5.97 15.65 1.76
CA ALA A 199 4.69 15.29 2.38
C ALA A 199 4.43 16.06 3.69
N ALA A 200 5.46 16.22 4.53
CA ALA A 200 5.37 16.94 5.81
C ALA A 200 5.10 18.43 5.61
N GLU A 201 5.79 19.05 4.64
CA GLU A 201 5.64 20.47 4.31
C GLU A 201 4.47 20.77 3.37
N LEU A 202 3.75 19.74 2.90
CA LEU A 202 2.69 19.86 1.88
C LEU A 202 3.17 20.62 0.62
N ASN A 203 4.40 20.35 0.22
CA ASN A 203 5.08 20.99 -0.89
C ASN A 203 4.34 20.71 -2.22
N GLU A 204 4.35 21.67 -3.14
CA GLU A 204 3.71 21.56 -4.46
C GLU A 204 4.36 20.47 -5.35
N GLU A 205 5.61 20.09 -5.08
CA GLU A 205 6.30 19.01 -5.78
C GLU A 205 5.82 17.60 -5.35
N LEU A 206 5.04 17.49 -4.26
CA LEU A 206 4.64 16.21 -3.68
C LEU A 206 4.12 15.19 -4.71
N PRO A 207 3.21 15.50 -5.65
CA PRO A 207 2.71 14.50 -6.59
C PRO A 207 3.80 13.88 -7.47
N SER A 208 4.72 14.72 -7.96
CA SER A 208 5.84 14.26 -8.81
C SER A 208 6.87 13.48 -8.01
N VAL A 209 7.21 13.98 -6.82
CA VAL A 209 8.22 13.36 -5.96
C VAL A 209 7.70 12.04 -5.35
N ALA A 210 6.43 11.96 -4.96
CA ALA A 210 5.80 10.73 -4.49
C ALA A 210 5.85 9.62 -5.55
N SER A 211 5.50 9.98 -6.79
CA SER A 211 5.54 9.04 -7.93
C SER A 211 6.98 8.55 -8.21
N LEU A 212 7.96 9.47 -8.22
CA LEU A 212 9.37 9.13 -8.43
C LEU A 212 9.90 8.22 -7.31
N ALA A 213 9.66 8.59 -6.06
CA ALA A 213 10.10 7.82 -4.90
C ALA A 213 9.48 6.41 -4.91
N LYS A 214 8.17 6.31 -5.17
CA LYS A 214 7.47 5.03 -5.22
C LYS A 214 8.02 4.14 -6.33
N ALA A 215 8.23 4.65 -7.53
CA ALA A 215 8.76 3.89 -8.65
C ALA A 215 10.17 3.37 -8.34
N TYR A 216 11.09 4.26 -7.93
CA TYR A 216 12.47 3.88 -7.67
C TYR A 216 12.61 2.93 -6.47
N CYS A 217 11.90 3.19 -5.36
CA CYS A 217 11.95 2.32 -4.19
C CYS A 217 11.36 0.93 -4.48
N SER A 218 10.36 0.84 -5.36
CA SER A 218 9.79 -0.44 -5.80
C SER A 218 10.82 -1.30 -6.53
N GLU A 219 11.52 -0.73 -7.50
CA GLU A 219 12.56 -1.43 -8.28
C GLU A 219 13.74 -1.84 -7.38
N ALA A 220 14.24 -0.92 -6.56
CA ALA A 220 15.36 -1.17 -5.66
C ALA A 220 15.06 -2.27 -4.64
N TYR A 221 13.88 -2.24 -4.00
CA TYR A 221 13.50 -3.26 -3.03
C TYR A 221 13.28 -4.62 -3.70
N PHE A 222 12.61 -4.66 -4.85
CA PHE A 222 12.38 -5.92 -5.56
C PHE A 222 13.70 -6.55 -6.01
N HIS A 223 14.63 -5.76 -6.58
CA HIS A 223 15.95 -6.24 -6.97
C HIS A 223 16.75 -6.73 -5.76
N ALA A 224 16.82 -5.95 -4.69
CA ALA A 224 17.51 -6.35 -3.46
C ALA A 224 16.95 -7.64 -2.85
N ALA A 225 15.63 -7.81 -2.84
CA ALA A 225 14.97 -9.02 -2.34
C ALA A 225 15.26 -10.25 -3.22
N ALA A 226 15.32 -10.06 -4.55
CA ALA A 226 15.69 -11.13 -5.49
C ALA A 226 17.16 -11.57 -5.29
N GLU A 227 18.08 -10.60 -5.19
CA GLU A 227 19.50 -10.89 -4.98
C GLU A 227 19.76 -11.50 -3.59
N ASN A 228 19.00 -11.12 -2.58
CA ASN A 228 19.04 -11.78 -1.26
C ASN A 228 18.72 -13.27 -1.37
N ILE A 229 17.66 -13.65 -2.10
CA ILE A 229 17.35 -15.07 -2.35
C ILE A 229 18.50 -15.74 -3.11
N GLN A 230 19.04 -15.09 -4.14
CA GLN A 230 20.12 -15.62 -4.96
C GLN A 230 21.39 -15.86 -4.13
N ILE A 231 21.75 -14.94 -3.23
CA ILE A 231 22.94 -15.04 -2.36
C ILE A 231 22.78 -16.18 -1.35
N HIS A 232 21.57 -16.37 -0.81
CA HIS A 232 21.26 -17.49 0.08
C HIS A 232 21.23 -18.84 -0.65
N GLY A 233 21.03 -18.84 -1.97
CA GLY A 233 20.95 -20.06 -2.77
C GLY A 233 19.71 -20.89 -2.43
N GLY A 234 19.85 -22.21 -2.41
CA GLY A 234 18.72 -23.13 -2.22
C GLY A 234 17.87 -22.86 -0.98
N ILE A 235 18.49 -22.49 0.15
CA ILE A 235 17.75 -22.22 1.40
C ILE A 235 16.87 -20.97 1.27
N GLY A 236 17.31 -19.94 0.54
CA GLY A 236 16.55 -18.70 0.35
C GLY A 236 15.23 -18.89 -0.39
N PHE A 237 15.10 -20.00 -1.13
CA PHE A 237 13.89 -20.34 -1.88
C PHE A 237 12.94 -21.29 -1.13
N THR A 238 13.28 -21.66 0.08
CA THR A 238 12.46 -22.57 0.92
C THR A 238 11.56 -21.81 1.88
N TRP A 239 10.54 -22.51 2.41
CA TRP A 239 9.69 -21.96 3.48
C TRP A 239 10.40 -21.88 4.84
N GLU A 240 11.57 -22.48 4.99
CA GLU A 240 12.36 -22.48 6.21
C GLU A 240 13.12 -21.15 6.43
N HIS A 241 13.32 -20.36 5.36
CA HIS A 241 14.05 -19.10 5.40
C HIS A 241 13.14 -17.91 5.09
N PRO A 242 13.22 -16.78 5.82
CA PRO A 242 12.31 -15.64 5.65
C PRO A 242 12.52 -14.85 4.35
N ALA A 243 13.57 -15.08 3.57
CA ALA A 243 13.86 -14.32 2.35
C ALA A 243 12.69 -14.26 1.35
N HIS A 244 11.91 -15.37 1.22
CA HIS A 244 10.75 -15.41 0.34
C HIS A 244 9.61 -14.47 0.79
N LEU A 245 9.51 -14.16 2.09
CA LEU A 245 8.51 -13.23 2.61
C LEU A 245 8.81 -11.80 2.14
N TYR A 246 10.08 -11.40 2.22
CA TYR A 246 10.53 -10.08 1.71
C TYR A 246 10.35 -9.96 0.19
N PHE A 247 10.68 -11.00 -0.56
CA PHE A 247 10.47 -11.01 -2.00
C PHE A 247 9.00 -10.85 -2.40
N LYS A 248 8.10 -11.58 -1.72
CA LYS A 248 6.65 -11.47 -1.94
C LYS A 248 6.12 -10.10 -1.52
N ARG A 249 6.61 -9.56 -0.39
CA ARG A 249 6.28 -8.22 0.09
C ARG A 249 6.76 -7.14 -0.89
N ALA A 250 7.98 -7.25 -1.42
CA ALA A 250 8.52 -6.34 -2.42
C ALA A 250 7.63 -6.29 -3.66
N LYS A 251 7.23 -7.46 -4.18
CA LYS A 251 6.32 -7.52 -5.35
C LYS A 251 4.92 -7.00 -5.04
N SER A 252 4.37 -7.28 -3.87
CA SER A 252 3.09 -6.73 -3.44
C SER A 252 3.15 -5.20 -3.32
N SER A 253 4.24 -4.65 -2.79
CA SER A 253 4.44 -3.20 -2.66
C SER A 253 4.68 -2.51 -4.00
N GLU A 254 5.29 -3.20 -4.97
CA GLU A 254 5.46 -2.69 -6.34
C GLU A 254 4.12 -2.52 -7.07
N LEU A 255 3.17 -3.43 -6.82
CA LEU A 255 1.85 -3.44 -7.47
C LEU A 255 0.84 -2.48 -6.83
N LEU A 256 1.09 -2.00 -5.63
CA LEU A 256 0.31 -0.96 -4.95
C LEU A 256 0.86 0.43 -5.29
#